data_53cd7ad06e51e9b23b4bf2d013cec7ec
#
_entry.id   53cd7ad06e51e9b23b4bf2d013cec7ec
#
_cell.length_a   1.000
_cell.length_b   1.000
_cell.length_c   1.000
_cell.angle_alpha   90.00
_cell.angle_beta   90.00
_cell.angle_gamma   90.00
#
_symmetry.space_group_name_H-M   'P 1'
#
loop_
_entity.id
_entity.type
_entity.pdbx_description
1 polymer ?
#
loop_
_entity_poly.entity_id
_entity_poly.type
_entity_poly.pdbx_seq_one_letter_code
_entity_poly.pdbx_strand_id
1 'polypeptide(L)'
;PQGGSVHEVCDDPDFAEECDFQVVDTAGVLVGGVNDWCRAANLILVPMLPSTRDMEPTLRTLDIVRESGTGAKAYVIVNNFYAYGTLDRQLVEYLEGEGVPIIAKIPRAVALSRAAAAGVSVAEYDPKSHVVAPIELLADSVLNEEEKNNG
;
A
#
# COMPACT_ATOMS: atom_id res chain seq x y z
N PRO A 1 -16.71 -11.84 8.95
CA PRO A 1 -15.34 -11.82 9.43
C PRO A 1 -15.32 -10.93 10.68
N GLN A 2 -14.92 -11.49 11.81
CA GLN A 2 -14.81 -10.73 13.05
C GLN A 2 -13.63 -9.80 12.87
N GLY A 3 -13.84 -8.50 13.08
CA GLY A 3 -12.80 -7.49 12.95
C GLY A 3 -11.61 -7.83 13.84
N GLY A 4 -10.46 -8.03 13.24
CA GLY A 4 -9.21 -8.18 13.97
C GLY A 4 -8.87 -6.89 14.70
N SER A 5 -8.27 -7.00 15.87
CA SER A 5 -7.75 -5.85 16.59
C SER A 5 -6.42 -5.43 15.94
N VAL A 6 -6.29 -4.14 15.63
CA VAL A 6 -5.02 -3.55 15.21
C VAL A 6 -4.30 -3.07 16.46
N HIS A 7 -3.09 -3.54 16.69
CA HIS A 7 -2.24 -3.11 17.77
C HIS A 7 -1.02 -2.41 17.21
N GLU A 8 -0.60 -1.33 17.84
CA GLU A 8 0.67 -0.69 17.54
C GLU A 8 1.78 -1.55 18.18
N VAL A 9 2.60 -2.18 17.35
CA VAL A 9 3.74 -2.99 17.79
C VAL A 9 4.93 -2.06 17.91
N CYS A 10 5.18 -1.55 19.11
CA CYS A 10 6.39 -0.82 19.42
C CYS A 10 7.38 -1.78 20.08
N ASP A 11 8.45 -2.15 19.39
CA ASP A 11 9.69 -2.73 19.91
C ASP A 11 9.61 -4.04 20.74
N ASP A 12 8.48 -4.75 20.74
CA ASP A 12 8.36 -6.04 21.42
C ASP A 12 8.39 -7.19 20.40
N PRO A 13 9.53 -7.90 20.26
CA PRO A 13 9.65 -9.00 19.32
C PRO A 13 8.75 -10.20 19.67
N ASP A 14 8.41 -10.39 20.93
CA ASP A 14 7.56 -11.51 21.37
C ASP A 14 6.11 -11.30 20.91
N PHE A 15 5.67 -10.05 20.77
CA PHE A 15 4.34 -9.72 20.28
C PHE A 15 4.17 -9.95 18.75
N ALA A 16 5.25 -9.83 17.98
CA ALA A 16 5.24 -10.06 16.55
C ALA A 16 4.98 -11.53 16.18
N GLU A 17 5.34 -12.47 17.04
CA GLU A 17 5.10 -13.91 16.82
C GLU A 17 3.64 -14.32 16.98
N GLU A 18 2.82 -13.49 17.64
CA GLU A 18 1.39 -13.76 17.87
C GLU A 18 0.48 -13.13 16.80
N CYS A 19 1.05 -12.37 15.84
CA CYS A 19 0.30 -11.67 14.82
C CYS A 19 0.25 -12.44 13.49
N ASP A 20 -0.93 -12.56 12.89
CA ASP A 20 -1.09 -13.12 11.54
C ASP A 20 -0.42 -12.23 10.47
N PHE A 21 -0.41 -10.91 10.70
CA PHE A 21 0.17 -9.92 9.80
C PHE A 21 0.88 -8.82 10.59
N GLN A 22 2.04 -8.42 10.11
CA GLN A 22 2.76 -7.25 10.59
C GLN A 22 2.84 -6.21 9.47
N VAL A 23 2.31 -5.01 9.71
CA VAL A 23 2.40 -3.88 8.79
C VAL A 23 3.40 -2.87 9.34
N VAL A 24 4.44 -2.59 8.55
CA VAL A 24 5.47 -1.62 8.92
C VAL A 24 5.27 -0.35 8.09
N ASP A 25 4.93 0.75 8.76
CA ASP A 25 4.91 2.08 8.13
C ASP A 25 6.31 2.67 8.18
N THR A 26 6.91 2.86 7.00
CA THR A 26 8.28 3.39 6.89
C THR A 26 8.25 4.89 6.63
N ALA A 27 9.17 5.63 7.26
CA ALA A 27 9.37 7.03 6.92
C ALA A 27 9.68 7.16 5.42
N GLY A 28 9.02 8.08 4.73
CA GLY A 28 9.12 8.30 3.27
C GLY A 28 10.49 8.80 2.77
N VAL A 29 11.53 8.66 3.58
CA VAL A 29 12.90 9.01 3.24
C VAL A 29 13.71 7.73 3.14
N LEU A 30 14.33 7.50 1.99
CA LEU A 30 15.30 6.43 1.73
C LEU A 30 16.57 6.65 2.57
N VAL A 31 16.46 6.48 3.90
CA VAL A 31 17.62 6.51 4.82
C VAL A 31 18.19 5.11 4.88
N GLY A 32 19.51 4.99 5.11
CA GLY A 32 20.19 3.70 5.23
C GLY A 32 19.44 2.77 6.18
N GLY A 33 19.03 1.61 5.68
CA GLY A 33 18.16 0.65 6.38
C GLY A 33 17.02 0.10 5.52
N VAL A 34 16.67 0.76 4.39
CA VAL A 34 15.63 0.27 3.46
C VAL A 34 15.93 -1.16 3.01
N ASN A 35 17.19 -1.49 2.79
CA ASN A 35 17.59 -2.85 2.40
C ASN A 35 17.26 -3.90 3.48
N ASP A 36 17.30 -3.55 4.76
CA ASP A 36 16.99 -4.49 5.84
C ASP A 36 15.48 -4.70 5.95
N TRP A 37 14.69 -3.65 5.82
CA TRP A 37 13.23 -3.75 5.74
C TRP A 37 12.77 -4.53 4.50
N CYS A 38 13.38 -4.26 3.33
CA CYS A 38 13.10 -5.01 2.12
C CYS A 38 13.41 -6.51 2.28
N ARG A 39 14.43 -6.86 3.06
CA ARG A 39 14.78 -8.27 3.33
C ARG A 39 13.83 -8.96 4.28
N ALA A 40 13.24 -8.23 5.21
CA ALA A 40 12.28 -8.76 6.17
C ALA A 40 10.85 -8.86 5.61
N ALA A 41 10.53 -8.07 4.58
CA ALA A 41 9.19 -8.00 4.02
C ALA A 41 8.90 -9.15 3.04
N ASN A 42 7.70 -9.70 3.11
CA ASN A 42 7.15 -10.60 2.08
C ASN A 42 6.52 -9.79 0.93
N LEU A 43 5.91 -8.66 1.26
CA LEU A 43 5.20 -7.78 0.35
C LEU A 43 5.53 -6.31 0.66
N ILE A 44 5.77 -5.53 -0.39
CA ILE A 44 6.06 -4.10 -0.28
C ILE A 44 4.99 -3.33 -1.04
N LEU A 45 4.29 -2.45 -0.35
CA LEU A 45 3.31 -1.55 -0.94
C LEU A 45 3.91 -0.14 -1.06
N VAL A 46 3.91 0.40 -2.26
CA VAL A 46 4.47 1.72 -2.57
C VAL A 46 3.32 2.67 -2.91
N PRO A 47 2.82 3.46 -1.95
CA PRO A 47 1.77 4.43 -2.24
C PRO A 47 2.35 5.62 -3.02
N MET A 48 1.61 6.08 -4.05
CA MET A 48 1.92 7.28 -4.80
C MET A 48 0.66 8.10 -5.08
N LEU A 49 0.80 9.40 -5.22
CA LEU A 49 -0.23 10.24 -5.81
C LEU A 49 -0.11 10.20 -7.35
N PRO A 50 -1.22 10.38 -8.09
CA PRO A 50 -1.17 10.45 -9.55
C PRO A 50 -0.59 11.79 -10.02
N SER A 51 0.71 11.97 -9.77
CA SER A 51 1.45 13.17 -10.14
C SER A 51 2.82 12.82 -10.74
N THR A 52 3.30 13.62 -11.68
CA THR A 52 4.63 13.46 -12.27
C THR A 52 5.75 13.61 -11.24
N ARG A 53 5.49 14.33 -10.14
CA ARG A 53 6.45 14.51 -9.04
C ARG A 53 6.67 13.21 -8.26
N ASP A 54 5.62 12.40 -8.09
CA ASP A 54 5.68 11.16 -7.32
C ASP A 54 6.17 9.98 -8.18
N MET A 55 6.14 10.12 -9.49
CA MET A 55 6.52 9.06 -10.42
C MET A 55 7.98 8.63 -10.26
N GLU A 56 8.92 9.58 -10.30
CA GLU A 56 10.36 9.26 -10.20
C GLU A 56 10.72 8.61 -8.86
N PRO A 57 10.31 9.13 -7.68
CA PRO A 57 10.54 8.45 -6.40
C PRO A 57 9.93 7.05 -6.34
N THR A 58 8.76 6.86 -6.91
CA THR A 58 8.08 5.56 -6.96
C THR A 58 8.88 4.55 -7.78
N LEU A 59 9.27 4.89 -9.00
CA LEU A 59 10.07 4.02 -9.86
C LEU A 59 11.42 3.70 -9.22
N ARG A 60 12.07 4.69 -8.62
CA ARG A 60 13.33 4.48 -7.89
C ARG A 60 13.15 3.52 -6.71
N THR A 61 12.05 3.59 -5.98
CA THR A 61 11.74 2.65 -4.88
C THR A 61 11.60 1.23 -5.42
N LEU A 62 10.87 1.03 -6.51
CA LEU A 62 10.73 -0.28 -7.15
C LEU A 62 12.08 -0.83 -7.63
N ASP A 63 12.95 0.01 -8.18
CA ASP A 63 14.29 -0.39 -8.58
C ASP A 63 15.14 -0.85 -7.39
N ILE A 64 15.11 -0.12 -6.27
CA ILE A 64 15.81 -0.51 -5.04
C ILE A 64 15.31 -1.86 -4.53
N VAL A 65 14.00 -2.10 -4.51
CA VAL A 65 13.44 -3.39 -4.10
C VAL A 65 13.92 -4.50 -5.02
N ARG A 66 13.87 -4.30 -6.32
CA ARG A 66 14.34 -5.27 -7.33
C ARG A 66 15.83 -5.58 -7.17
N GLU A 67 16.65 -4.55 -6.98
CA GLU A 67 18.10 -4.69 -6.81
C GLU A 67 18.50 -5.30 -5.46
N SER A 68 17.64 -5.21 -4.45
CA SER A 68 17.89 -5.83 -3.14
C SER A 68 17.98 -7.35 -3.20
N GLY A 69 17.41 -7.99 -4.22
CA GLY A 69 17.43 -9.44 -4.41
C GLY A 69 16.69 -10.23 -3.32
N THR A 70 15.81 -9.59 -2.58
CA THR A 70 15.11 -10.21 -1.41
C THR A 70 14.02 -11.19 -1.81
N GLY A 71 13.54 -11.12 -3.04
CA GLY A 71 12.36 -11.89 -3.47
C GLY A 71 11.02 -11.29 -3.04
N ALA A 72 11.03 -10.23 -2.22
CA ALA A 72 9.81 -9.52 -1.86
C ALA A 72 9.11 -8.94 -3.11
N LYS A 73 7.80 -9.12 -3.18
CA LYS A 73 7.01 -8.52 -4.25
C LYS A 73 6.70 -7.07 -3.91
N ALA A 74 6.88 -6.17 -4.87
CA ALA A 74 6.55 -4.76 -4.70
C ALA A 74 5.40 -4.37 -5.62
N TYR A 75 4.41 -3.67 -5.08
CA TYR A 75 3.25 -3.17 -5.81
C TYR A 75 3.01 -1.69 -5.54
N VAL A 76 2.58 -0.98 -6.57
CA VAL A 76 2.17 0.43 -6.45
C VAL A 76 0.70 0.52 -6.10
N ILE A 77 0.37 1.41 -5.16
CA ILE A 77 -0.98 1.86 -4.88
C ILE A 77 -1.12 3.30 -5.38
N VAL A 78 -1.92 3.52 -6.40
CA VAL A 78 -2.24 4.88 -6.87
C VAL A 78 -3.31 5.46 -5.95
N ASN A 79 -2.90 6.31 -5.02
CA ASN A 79 -3.79 6.92 -4.03
C ASN A 79 -4.35 8.25 -4.52
N ASN A 80 -5.53 8.64 -4.02
CA ASN A 80 -6.20 9.88 -4.37
C ASN A 80 -6.50 10.02 -5.88
N PHE A 81 -6.76 8.89 -6.54
CA PHE A 81 -7.01 8.80 -7.97
C PHE A 81 -8.35 9.43 -8.35
N TYR A 82 -8.34 10.26 -9.41
CA TYR A 82 -9.54 10.83 -9.97
C TYR A 82 -9.84 10.23 -11.34
N ALA A 83 -10.75 9.26 -11.39
CA ALA A 83 -11.05 8.49 -12.59
C ALA A 83 -11.51 9.31 -13.81
N TYR A 84 -12.07 10.49 -13.59
CA TYR A 84 -12.48 11.42 -14.64
C TYR A 84 -11.37 12.41 -15.02
N GLY A 85 -10.27 12.45 -14.27
CA GLY A 85 -9.11 13.28 -14.56
C GLY A 85 -8.30 12.72 -15.72
N THR A 86 -8.11 13.52 -16.78
CA THR A 86 -7.34 13.10 -17.95
C THR A 86 -5.88 12.80 -17.56
N LEU A 87 -5.27 13.65 -16.74
CA LEU A 87 -3.87 13.48 -16.30
C LEU A 87 -3.68 12.24 -15.44
N ASP A 88 -4.59 11.99 -14.49
CA ASP A 88 -4.51 10.80 -13.62
C ASP A 88 -4.57 9.51 -14.45
N ARG A 89 -5.48 9.46 -15.43
CA ARG A 89 -5.59 8.30 -16.33
C ARG A 89 -4.36 8.12 -17.21
N GLN A 90 -3.88 9.19 -17.83
CA GLN A 90 -2.67 9.13 -18.67
C GLN A 90 -1.45 8.67 -17.89
N LEU A 91 -1.31 9.11 -16.63
CA LEU A 91 -0.21 8.65 -15.77
C LEU A 91 -0.32 7.16 -15.48
N VAL A 92 -1.51 6.68 -15.14
CA VAL A 92 -1.74 5.25 -14.87
C VAL A 92 -1.49 4.41 -16.12
N GLU A 93 -2.01 4.83 -17.28
CA GLU A 93 -1.78 4.18 -18.57
C GLU A 93 -0.28 4.10 -18.92
N TYR A 94 0.45 5.18 -18.63
CA TYR A 94 1.90 5.21 -18.80
C TYR A 94 2.61 4.19 -17.89
N LEU A 95 2.29 4.18 -16.59
CA LEU A 95 2.89 3.25 -15.64
C LEU A 95 2.57 1.78 -15.99
N GLU A 96 1.33 1.49 -16.37
CA GLU A 96 0.92 0.16 -16.85
C GLU A 96 1.67 -0.23 -18.13
N GLY A 97 1.87 0.71 -19.05
CA GLY A 97 2.64 0.51 -20.28
C GLY A 97 4.12 0.22 -20.02
N GLU A 98 4.70 0.80 -18.98
CA GLU A 98 6.07 0.51 -18.52
C GLU A 98 6.17 -0.78 -17.69
N GLY A 99 5.07 -1.49 -17.50
CA GLY A 99 5.04 -2.75 -16.73
C GLY A 99 5.12 -2.55 -15.22
N VAL A 100 4.78 -1.37 -14.71
CA VAL A 100 4.74 -1.09 -13.27
C VAL A 100 3.58 -1.88 -12.63
N PRO A 101 3.84 -2.70 -11.61
CA PRO A 101 2.82 -3.53 -10.98
C PRO A 101 1.90 -2.69 -10.07
N ILE A 102 0.74 -2.28 -10.56
CA ILE A 102 -0.26 -1.54 -9.81
C ILE A 102 -1.26 -2.52 -9.20
N ILE A 103 -1.34 -2.60 -7.86
CA ILE A 103 -2.26 -3.49 -7.15
C ILE A 103 -3.62 -2.84 -6.91
N ALA A 104 -3.67 -1.52 -6.71
CA ALA A 104 -4.91 -0.79 -6.47
C ALA A 104 -4.86 0.67 -6.92
N LYS A 105 -6.04 1.20 -7.22
CA LYS A 105 -6.29 2.62 -7.48
C LYS A 105 -7.35 3.09 -6.48
N ILE A 106 -6.92 3.82 -5.44
CA ILE A 106 -7.80 4.30 -4.38
C ILE A 106 -8.36 5.66 -4.78
N PRO A 107 -9.68 5.79 -4.96
CA PRO A 107 -10.26 7.03 -5.42
C PRO A 107 -10.18 8.14 -4.38
N ARG A 108 -10.18 9.39 -4.86
CA ARG A 108 -10.28 10.57 -4.00
C ARG A 108 -11.59 10.54 -3.22
N ALA A 109 -11.51 10.61 -1.89
CA ALA A 109 -12.68 10.66 -1.02
C ALA A 109 -12.42 11.48 0.24
N VAL A 110 -13.29 12.43 0.53
CA VAL A 110 -13.23 13.23 1.77
C VAL A 110 -13.49 12.35 3.00
N ALA A 111 -14.22 11.25 2.81
CA ALA A 111 -14.50 10.28 3.87
C ALA A 111 -13.22 9.71 4.50
N LEU A 112 -12.15 9.51 3.71
CA LEU A 112 -10.84 9.02 4.22
C LEU A 112 -10.24 9.98 5.25
N SER A 113 -10.17 11.28 4.91
CA SER A 113 -9.62 12.28 5.84
C SER A 113 -10.45 12.44 7.10
N ARG A 114 -11.78 12.31 6.99
CA ARG A 114 -12.70 12.40 8.13
C ARG A 114 -12.62 11.17 9.03
N ALA A 115 -12.52 9.98 8.45
CA ALA A 115 -12.32 8.73 9.18
C ALA A 115 -11.00 8.76 9.95
N ALA A 116 -9.91 9.19 9.29
CA ALA A 116 -8.61 9.35 9.93
C ALA A 116 -8.65 10.34 11.10
N ALA A 117 -9.32 11.49 10.94
CA ALA A 117 -9.51 12.46 12.02
C ALA A 117 -10.36 11.93 13.18
N ALA A 118 -11.25 10.98 12.91
CA ALA A 118 -12.05 10.30 13.92
C ALA A 118 -11.36 9.09 14.56
N GLY A 119 -10.18 8.67 14.05
CA GLY A 119 -9.44 7.51 14.54
C GLY A 119 -10.12 6.16 14.25
N VAL A 120 -10.92 6.09 13.18
CA VAL A 120 -11.63 4.88 12.76
C VAL A 120 -11.40 4.58 11.29
N SER A 121 -11.71 3.36 10.85
CA SER A 121 -11.64 3.01 9.44
C SER A 121 -12.72 3.74 8.63
N VAL A 122 -12.51 3.92 7.32
CA VAL A 122 -13.53 4.52 6.46
C VAL A 122 -14.78 3.65 6.35
N ALA A 123 -14.65 2.35 6.46
CA ALA A 123 -15.78 1.42 6.48
C ALA A 123 -16.66 1.58 7.72
N GLU A 124 -16.07 1.92 8.87
CA GLU A 124 -16.79 2.25 10.10
C GLU A 124 -17.39 3.65 10.05
N TYR A 125 -16.62 4.62 9.50
CA TYR A 125 -17.05 6.02 9.45
C TYR A 125 -18.18 6.25 8.45
N ASP A 126 -18.06 5.73 7.24
CA ASP A 126 -19.03 5.87 6.15
C ASP A 126 -19.06 4.58 5.31
N PRO A 127 -19.81 3.55 5.77
CA PRO A 127 -19.87 2.25 5.10
C PRO A 127 -20.41 2.30 3.66
N LYS A 128 -21.06 3.41 3.28
CA LYS A 128 -21.60 3.63 1.93
C LYS A 128 -20.67 4.45 1.04
N SER A 129 -19.53 4.86 1.53
CA SER A 129 -18.56 5.61 0.73
C SER A 129 -18.06 4.77 -0.43
N HIS A 130 -17.97 5.40 -1.60
CA HIS A 130 -17.47 4.76 -2.83
C HIS A 130 -16.02 4.28 -2.74
N VAL A 131 -15.28 4.67 -1.70
CA VAL A 131 -13.90 4.25 -1.48
C VAL A 131 -13.78 2.96 -0.67
N VAL A 132 -14.85 2.51 0.01
CA VAL A 132 -14.84 1.30 0.84
C VAL A 132 -14.51 0.07 0.00
N ALA A 133 -15.26 -0.18 -1.06
CA ALA A 133 -15.03 -1.34 -1.92
C ALA A 133 -13.60 -1.39 -2.54
N PRO A 134 -13.02 -0.30 -3.08
CA PRO A 134 -11.61 -0.29 -3.49
C PRO A 134 -10.61 -0.64 -2.39
N ILE A 135 -10.85 -0.25 -1.15
CA ILE A 135 -9.97 -0.59 -0.01
C ILE A 135 -10.14 -2.07 0.38
N GLU A 136 -11.35 -2.59 0.39
CA GLU A 136 -11.62 -4.01 0.63
C GLU A 136 -10.94 -4.87 -0.44
N LEU A 137 -11.06 -4.50 -1.72
CA LEU A 137 -10.38 -5.18 -2.81
C LEU A 137 -8.85 -5.13 -2.70
N LEU A 138 -8.29 -4.03 -2.21
CA LEU A 138 -6.85 -3.95 -1.91
C LEU A 138 -6.48 -4.95 -0.81
N ALA A 139 -7.24 -5.00 0.28
CA ALA A 139 -7.00 -5.94 1.37
C ALA A 139 -7.06 -7.39 0.87
N ASP A 140 -8.09 -7.75 0.11
CA ASP A 140 -8.21 -9.09 -0.49
C ASP A 140 -7.02 -9.41 -1.42
N SER A 141 -6.55 -8.42 -2.19
CA SER A 141 -5.40 -8.60 -3.08
C SER A 141 -4.11 -8.85 -2.32
N VAL A 142 -3.90 -8.16 -1.19
CA VAL A 142 -2.75 -8.35 -0.31
C VAL A 142 -2.78 -9.75 0.30
N LEU A 143 -3.92 -10.19 0.83
CA LEU A 143 -4.10 -11.52 1.41
C LEU A 143 -3.82 -12.63 0.38
N ASN A 144 -4.34 -12.49 -0.84
CA ASN A 144 -4.12 -13.44 -1.92
C ASN A 144 -2.64 -13.52 -2.37
N GLU A 145 -1.89 -12.42 -2.32
CA GLU A 145 -0.46 -12.43 -2.62
C GLU A 145 0.37 -13.11 -1.53
N GLU A 146 -0.01 -12.97 -0.26
CA GLU A 146 0.62 -13.68 0.86
C GLU A 146 0.40 -15.20 0.75
N GLU A 147 -0.82 -15.64 0.46
CA GLU A 147 -1.11 -17.06 0.29
C GLU A 147 -0.26 -17.71 -0.80
N LYS A 148 -0.01 -17.01 -1.92
CA LYS A 148 0.85 -17.49 -3.01
C LYS A 148 2.34 -17.57 -2.63
N ASN A 149 2.79 -16.80 -1.64
CA ASN A 149 4.17 -16.81 -1.20
C ASN A 149 4.44 -17.92 -0.17
N ASN A 150 3.39 -18.39 0.52
CA ASN A 150 3.49 -19.41 1.57
C ASN A 150 3.20 -20.84 1.08
N GLY A 151 2.86 -21.04 -0.18
CA GLY A 151 2.59 -22.33 -0.83
C GLY A 151 3.69 -22.74 -1.78
#